data_69f6a93e743ce411e95d0bfebece7c2f
#
_entry.id   69f6a93e743ce411e95d0bfebece7c2f
#
_cell.length_a   1.000
_cell.length_b   1.000
_cell.length_c   1.000
_cell.angle_alpha   90.00
_cell.angle_beta   90.00
_cell.angle_gamma   90.00
#
_symmetry.space_group_name_H-M   'P 1'
#
loop_
_entity.id
_entity.type
_entity.pdbx_description
1 polymer ?
#
loop_
_entity_poly.entity_id
_entity_poly.type
_entity_poly.pdbx_seq_one_letter_code
_entity_poly.pdbx_strand_id
1 'polypeptide(L)'
;HCVSSGREWQYIEDALAQDHTVYTLDLLGCGRSDKPAITYTNFLYVQLIVTFIKQVIGCPTDVIASGLSGSFVVTACNTAPKCFGRIMMINPTDLAKLNKIPDKRSRFLKRMIELPLVGTLLYHTLTGRSNIELLFTESYYHNPFHRSPEDVDAFYESAHLQNSAGKYLLASLVGNYVNLNIGHALKHIDNSMFLIGGEEEPGIAETFAL
;
A
#
# COMPACT_ATOMS: atom_id res chain seq x y z
N HIS A 1 2.32 -2.82 0.11
CA HIS A 1 3.27 -3.63 0.87
C HIS A 1 4.14 -2.74 1.76
N CYS A 2 4.66 -3.25 2.89
CA CYS A 2 5.49 -2.47 3.82
C CYS A 2 6.88 -2.12 3.26
N VAL A 3 7.27 -2.72 2.17
CA VAL A 3 8.53 -2.47 1.45
C VAL A 3 8.32 -1.77 0.12
N SER A 4 7.08 -1.43 -0.22
CA SER A 4 6.71 -0.75 -1.46
C SER A 4 7.24 0.68 -1.52
N SER A 5 7.49 1.17 -2.71
CA SER A 5 7.86 2.55 -2.97
C SER A 5 7.27 3.03 -4.30
N GLY A 6 7.29 4.34 -4.51
CA GLY A 6 6.86 4.95 -5.77
C GLY A 6 7.54 4.40 -7.02
N ARG A 7 8.67 3.70 -6.87
CA ARG A 7 9.35 3.01 -7.99
C ARG A 7 8.49 1.96 -8.70
N GLU A 8 7.45 1.44 -8.06
CA GLU A 8 6.48 0.55 -8.71
C GLU A 8 5.85 1.20 -9.96
N TRP A 9 5.81 2.52 -10.02
CA TRP A 9 5.18 3.29 -11.09
C TRP A 9 6.14 3.70 -12.20
N GLN A 10 7.46 3.47 -12.05
CA GLN A 10 8.49 3.94 -12.98
C GLN A 10 8.24 3.55 -14.44
N TYR A 11 7.64 2.38 -14.69
CA TYR A 11 7.39 1.88 -16.04
C TYR A 11 6.26 2.60 -16.78
N ILE A 12 5.37 3.28 -16.06
CA ILE A 12 4.24 4.02 -16.65
C ILE A 12 4.36 5.53 -16.42
N GLU A 13 5.26 5.96 -15.54
CA GLU A 13 5.42 7.37 -15.15
C GLU A 13 5.78 8.24 -16.37
N ASP A 14 6.77 7.84 -17.16
CA ASP A 14 7.20 8.56 -18.36
C ASP A 14 6.09 8.66 -19.42
N ALA A 15 5.28 7.62 -19.57
CA ALA A 15 4.17 7.62 -20.51
C ALA A 15 3.05 8.58 -20.06
N LEU A 16 2.72 8.59 -18.78
CA LEU A 16 1.72 9.48 -18.22
C LEU A 16 2.21 10.94 -18.19
N ALA A 17 3.49 11.16 -17.98
CA ALA A 17 4.09 12.50 -17.90
C ALA A 17 4.08 13.25 -19.24
N GLN A 18 3.79 12.58 -20.37
CA GLN A 18 3.68 13.24 -21.67
C GLN A 18 2.49 14.23 -21.72
N ASP A 19 1.36 13.86 -21.08
CA ASP A 19 0.12 14.66 -21.14
C ASP A 19 -0.40 15.09 -19.76
N HIS A 20 0.25 14.63 -18.66
CA HIS A 20 -0.19 14.85 -17.30
C HIS A 20 0.95 15.30 -16.40
N THR A 21 0.62 16.07 -15.35
CA THR A 21 1.54 16.24 -14.21
C THR A 21 1.37 15.02 -13.28
N VAL A 22 2.42 14.23 -13.14
CA VAL A 22 2.42 13.00 -12.33
C VAL A 22 3.01 13.28 -10.95
N TYR A 23 2.31 12.83 -9.93
CA TYR A 23 2.78 12.86 -8.54
C TYR A 23 2.86 11.43 -8.01
N THR A 24 4.05 10.99 -7.66
CA THR A 24 4.27 9.68 -7.04
C THR A 24 4.46 9.85 -5.54
N LEU A 25 3.59 9.22 -4.74
CA LEU A 25 3.55 9.39 -3.28
C LEU A 25 3.99 8.13 -2.57
N ASP A 26 5.12 8.19 -1.87
CA ASP A 26 5.46 7.22 -0.84
C ASP A 26 4.63 7.50 0.42
N LEU A 27 3.74 6.58 0.78
CA LEU A 27 2.97 6.71 2.02
C LEU A 27 3.88 6.64 3.25
N LEU A 28 3.48 7.28 4.34
CA LEU A 28 4.24 7.27 5.59
C LEU A 28 4.57 5.83 6.02
N GLY A 29 5.81 5.57 6.33
CA GLY A 29 6.30 4.21 6.63
C GLY A 29 6.83 3.44 5.42
N CYS A 30 6.59 3.93 4.20
CA CYS A 30 7.01 3.30 2.94
C CYS A 30 8.10 4.12 2.24
N GLY A 31 8.84 3.48 1.34
CA GLY A 31 9.78 4.14 0.43
C GLY A 31 10.74 5.07 1.13
N ARG A 32 10.81 6.31 0.64
CA ARG A 32 11.64 7.39 1.16
C ARG A 32 10.95 8.25 2.22
N SER A 33 9.64 8.05 2.45
CA SER A 33 8.92 8.75 3.50
C SER A 33 9.39 8.36 4.88
N ASP A 34 9.18 9.24 5.86
CA ASP A 34 9.52 9.00 7.24
C ASP A 34 8.84 7.75 7.80
N LYS A 35 9.52 7.07 8.72
CA LYS A 35 9.07 5.83 9.36
C LYS A 35 8.97 5.99 10.89
N PRO A 36 8.11 6.91 11.38
CA PRO A 36 7.99 7.13 12.82
C PRO A 36 7.53 5.88 13.57
N ALA A 37 7.96 5.76 14.83
CA ALA A 37 7.61 4.66 15.74
C ALA A 37 6.19 4.85 16.31
N ILE A 38 5.19 4.71 15.44
CA ILE A 38 3.76 4.85 15.76
C ILE A 38 2.96 3.62 15.33
N THR A 39 1.72 3.52 15.78
CA THR A 39 0.76 2.61 15.16
C THR A 39 0.19 3.25 13.91
N TYR A 40 0.45 2.64 12.77
CA TYR A 40 -0.11 3.07 11.49
C TYR A 40 -1.56 2.59 11.39
N THR A 41 -2.45 3.50 11.01
CA THR A 41 -3.89 3.21 10.90
C THR A 41 -4.41 3.62 9.52
N ASN A 42 -5.52 3.05 9.11
CA ASN A 42 -6.21 3.46 7.89
C ASN A 42 -6.54 4.97 7.90
N PHE A 43 -7.03 5.51 9.02
CA PHE A 43 -7.36 6.93 9.15
C PHE A 43 -6.16 7.85 8.91
N LEU A 44 -4.97 7.44 9.36
CA LEU A 44 -3.73 8.16 9.08
C LEU A 44 -3.54 8.31 7.56
N TYR A 45 -3.64 7.22 6.82
CA TYR A 45 -3.44 7.23 5.38
C TYR A 45 -4.54 7.98 4.62
N VAL A 46 -5.79 7.84 5.03
CA VAL A 46 -6.91 8.60 4.48
C VAL A 46 -6.66 10.11 4.63
N GLN A 47 -6.27 10.55 5.81
CA GLN A 47 -5.97 11.95 6.08
C GLN A 47 -4.74 12.45 5.28
N LEU A 48 -3.69 11.63 5.19
CA LEU A 48 -2.50 11.98 4.40
C LEU A 48 -2.84 12.18 2.93
N ILE A 49 -3.62 11.27 2.32
CA ILE A 49 -4.01 11.38 0.91
C ILE A 49 -4.85 12.64 0.68
N VAL A 50 -5.88 12.88 1.49
CA VAL A 50 -6.72 14.07 1.36
C VAL A 50 -5.92 15.35 1.56
N THR A 51 -5.02 15.37 2.54
CA THR A 51 -4.17 16.54 2.82
C THR A 51 -3.18 16.80 1.69
N PHE A 52 -2.56 15.74 1.16
CA PHE A 52 -1.65 15.83 0.02
C PHE A 52 -2.34 16.43 -1.21
N ILE A 53 -3.53 15.93 -1.57
CA ILE A 53 -4.28 16.47 -2.70
C ILE A 53 -4.63 17.94 -2.46
N LYS A 54 -5.11 18.29 -1.27
CA LYS A 54 -5.53 19.67 -0.97
C LYS A 54 -4.38 20.67 -0.89
N GLN A 55 -3.25 20.27 -0.30
CA GLN A 55 -2.17 21.21 0.02
C GLN A 55 -1.04 21.20 -1.00
N VAL A 56 -0.80 20.08 -1.66
CA VAL A 56 0.31 19.93 -2.61
C VAL A 56 -0.20 20.03 -4.04
N ILE A 57 -1.25 19.30 -4.40
CA ILE A 57 -1.79 19.32 -5.76
C ILE A 57 -2.71 20.53 -5.96
N GLY A 58 -3.59 20.81 -5.00
CA GLY A 58 -4.46 22.00 -4.99
C GLY A 58 -5.68 21.94 -5.92
N CYS A 59 -5.88 20.85 -6.65
CA CYS A 59 -7.02 20.66 -7.55
C CYS A 59 -7.50 19.22 -7.53
N PRO A 60 -8.74 18.94 -8.02
CA PRO A 60 -9.20 17.56 -8.21
C PRO A 60 -8.25 16.79 -9.10
N THR A 61 -7.90 15.57 -8.70
CA THR A 61 -6.91 14.75 -9.39
C THR A 61 -7.38 13.33 -9.60
N ASP A 62 -6.97 12.72 -10.71
CA ASP A 62 -7.12 11.28 -10.92
C ASP A 62 -6.11 10.55 -10.04
N VAL A 63 -6.49 9.40 -9.50
CA VAL A 63 -5.65 8.63 -8.57
C VAL A 63 -5.53 7.19 -9.01
N ILE A 64 -4.30 6.72 -9.07
CA ILE A 64 -3.98 5.30 -9.30
C ILE A 64 -3.43 4.74 -7.98
N ALA A 65 -3.95 3.61 -7.54
CA ALA A 65 -3.52 2.94 -6.32
C ALA A 65 -3.44 1.43 -6.49
N SER A 66 -2.46 0.78 -5.86
CA SER A 66 -2.30 -0.66 -5.91
C SER A 66 -2.58 -1.33 -4.55
N GLY A 67 -3.11 -2.54 -4.58
CA GLY A 67 -3.30 -3.37 -3.40
C GLY A 67 -4.08 -2.68 -2.28
N LEU A 68 -3.50 -2.66 -1.08
CA LEU A 68 -4.13 -2.11 0.13
C LEU A 68 -4.38 -0.60 0.05
N SER A 69 -3.54 0.16 -0.66
CA SER A 69 -3.70 1.61 -0.77
C SER A 69 -4.98 2.01 -1.51
N GLY A 70 -5.52 1.14 -2.36
CA GLY A 70 -6.84 1.33 -2.96
C GLY A 70 -7.94 1.54 -1.92
N SER A 71 -7.91 0.81 -0.81
CA SER A 71 -8.89 0.97 0.27
C SER A 71 -8.83 2.34 0.96
N PHE A 72 -7.62 2.90 1.09
CA PHE A 72 -7.43 4.24 1.63
C PHE A 72 -7.95 5.31 0.67
N VAL A 73 -7.67 5.14 -0.64
CA VAL A 73 -8.15 6.05 -1.69
C VAL A 73 -9.67 6.06 -1.77
N VAL A 74 -10.32 4.89 -1.77
CA VAL A 74 -11.78 4.77 -1.75
C VAL A 74 -12.37 5.51 -0.54
N THR A 75 -11.81 5.31 0.64
CA THR A 75 -12.30 5.99 1.84
C THR A 75 -12.01 7.50 1.83
N ALA A 76 -10.85 7.89 1.31
CA ALA A 76 -10.50 9.30 1.14
C ALA A 76 -11.45 10.00 0.17
N CYS A 77 -11.80 9.35 -0.94
CA CYS A 77 -12.78 9.84 -1.91
C CYS A 77 -14.17 10.00 -1.27
N ASN A 78 -14.65 8.99 -0.53
CA ASN A 78 -15.92 9.09 0.19
C ASN A 78 -15.93 10.23 1.23
N THR A 79 -14.77 10.55 1.83
CA THR A 79 -14.64 11.63 2.81
C THR A 79 -14.54 13.01 2.16
N ALA A 80 -13.90 13.12 1.00
CA ALA A 80 -13.64 14.38 0.30
C ALA A 80 -13.81 14.20 -1.22
N PRO A 81 -15.01 13.89 -1.73
CA PRO A 81 -15.22 13.48 -3.12
C PRO A 81 -14.78 14.55 -4.13
N LYS A 82 -14.88 15.81 -3.78
CA LYS A 82 -14.46 16.94 -4.65
C LYS A 82 -12.95 17.01 -4.91
N CYS A 83 -12.14 16.27 -4.15
CA CYS A 83 -10.70 16.23 -4.35
C CYS A 83 -10.29 15.18 -5.41
N PHE A 84 -11.19 14.29 -5.79
CA PHE A 84 -10.90 13.15 -6.65
C PHE A 84 -11.61 13.28 -7.98
N GLY A 85 -10.89 12.98 -9.06
CA GLY A 85 -11.42 12.70 -10.38
C GLY A 85 -11.75 11.21 -10.54
N ARG A 86 -11.08 10.56 -11.49
CA ARG A 86 -11.18 9.11 -11.71
C ARG A 86 -10.27 8.36 -10.73
N ILE A 87 -10.72 7.19 -10.31
CA ILE A 87 -9.94 6.31 -9.43
C ILE A 87 -9.64 5.02 -10.19
N MET A 88 -8.38 4.62 -10.24
CA MET A 88 -7.95 3.36 -10.80
C MET A 88 -7.29 2.52 -9.71
N MET A 89 -7.80 1.31 -9.49
CA MET A 89 -7.27 0.37 -8.51
C MET A 89 -6.66 -0.84 -9.22
N ILE A 90 -5.41 -1.10 -8.93
CA ILE A 90 -4.66 -2.24 -9.49
C ILE A 90 -4.51 -3.30 -8.41
N ASN A 91 -4.96 -4.52 -8.71
CA ASN A 91 -4.95 -5.66 -7.79
C ASN A 91 -5.43 -5.26 -6.37
N PRO A 92 -6.67 -4.72 -6.24
CA PRO A 92 -7.16 -4.24 -4.95
C PRO A 92 -7.24 -5.38 -3.93
N THR A 93 -6.94 -5.08 -2.68
CA THR A 93 -7.00 -6.06 -1.60
C THR A 93 -8.43 -6.56 -1.39
N ASP A 94 -8.59 -7.89 -1.33
CA ASP A 94 -9.84 -8.57 -1.06
C ASP A 94 -10.59 -8.02 0.17
N LEU A 95 -11.90 -7.85 0.05
CA LEU A 95 -12.77 -7.34 1.12
C LEU A 95 -12.73 -8.20 2.39
N ALA A 96 -12.58 -9.52 2.26
CA ALA A 96 -12.48 -10.41 3.42
C ALA A 96 -11.22 -10.10 4.25
N LYS A 97 -10.12 -9.74 3.60
CA LYS A 97 -8.90 -9.27 4.28
C LYS A 97 -9.12 -7.89 4.90
N LEU A 98 -9.77 -6.97 4.20
CA LEU A 98 -10.05 -5.61 4.68
C LEU A 98 -10.98 -5.58 5.89
N ASN A 99 -11.84 -6.58 6.05
CA ASN A 99 -12.75 -6.71 7.19
C ASN A 99 -12.10 -7.26 8.47
N LYS A 100 -10.84 -7.72 8.40
CA LYS A 100 -10.13 -8.20 9.59
C LYS A 100 -9.80 -7.04 10.52
N ILE A 101 -10.25 -7.14 11.76
CA ILE A 101 -10.00 -6.17 12.83
C ILE A 101 -8.93 -6.67 13.81
N PRO A 102 -8.28 -5.79 14.58
CA PRO A 102 -7.32 -6.19 15.61
C PRO A 102 -7.96 -7.08 16.68
N ASP A 103 -7.53 -8.33 16.77
CA ASP A 103 -7.92 -9.30 17.79
C ASP A 103 -6.80 -9.51 18.84
N LYS A 104 -7.00 -10.39 19.81
CA LYS A 104 -6.00 -10.68 20.85
C LYS A 104 -4.70 -11.20 20.27
N ARG A 105 -4.78 -12.07 19.24
CA ARG A 105 -3.64 -12.72 18.60
C ARG A 105 -2.83 -11.72 17.77
N SER A 106 -3.49 -10.95 16.91
CA SER A 106 -2.85 -9.97 16.06
C SER A 106 -2.23 -8.82 16.87
N ARG A 107 -2.87 -8.41 17.98
CA ARG A 107 -2.30 -7.44 18.92
C ARG A 107 -1.05 -7.96 19.64
N PHE A 108 -1.03 -9.23 20.00
CA PHE A 108 0.16 -9.86 20.59
C PHE A 108 1.30 -9.90 19.58
N LEU A 109 1.05 -10.34 18.33
CA LEU A 109 2.06 -10.35 17.26
C LEU A 109 2.60 -8.95 16.98
N LYS A 110 1.72 -7.95 16.90
CA LYS A 110 2.13 -6.55 16.77
C LYS A 110 3.14 -6.15 17.85
N ARG A 111 2.82 -6.42 19.12
CA ARG A 111 3.72 -6.10 20.25
C ARG A 111 5.07 -6.80 20.14
N MET A 112 5.09 -8.05 19.71
CA MET A 112 6.33 -8.81 19.50
C MET A 112 7.21 -8.17 18.42
N ILE A 113 6.62 -7.71 17.33
CA ILE A 113 7.35 -7.03 16.24
C ILE A 113 7.85 -5.65 16.68
N GLU A 114 7.17 -4.97 17.58
CA GLU A 114 7.59 -3.66 18.11
C GLU A 114 8.74 -3.74 19.14
N LEU A 115 9.04 -4.93 19.69
CA LEU A 115 10.14 -5.08 20.64
C LEU A 115 11.50 -4.69 20.00
N PRO A 116 12.37 -4.04 20.77
CA PRO A 116 13.64 -3.52 20.24
C PRO A 116 14.53 -4.58 19.61
N LEU A 117 14.77 -5.70 20.30
CA LEU A 117 15.66 -6.75 19.82
C LEU A 117 14.95 -7.77 18.94
N VAL A 118 13.89 -8.39 19.45
CA VAL A 118 13.15 -9.45 18.75
C VAL A 118 12.53 -8.92 17.47
N GLY A 119 11.84 -7.78 17.53
CA GLY A 119 11.20 -7.21 16.37
C GLY A 119 12.19 -6.70 15.34
N THR A 120 13.33 -6.18 15.75
CA THR A 120 14.39 -5.77 14.82
C THR A 120 14.98 -6.97 14.10
N LEU A 121 15.30 -8.05 14.82
CA LEU A 121 15.79 -9.29 14.20
C LEU A 121 14.77 -9.87 13.21
N LEU A 122 13.51 -9.97 13.65
CA LEU A 122 12.43 -10.46 12.77
C LEU A 122 12.26 -9.59 11.52
N TYR A 123 12.28 -8.26 11.68
CA TYR A 123 12.19 -7.34 10.56
C TYR A 123 13.30 -7.54 9.53
N HIS A 124 14.57 -7.57 9.99
CA HIS A 124 15.70 -7.78 9.10
C HIS A 124 15.68 -9.16 8.43
N THR A 125 15.19 -10.19 9.13
CA THR A 125 15.01 -11.51 8.51
C THR A 125 13.94 -11.45 7.41
N LEU A 126 12.77 -10.89 7.69
CA LEU A 126 11.66 -10.81 6.73
C LEU A 126 11.95 -9.90 5.52
N THR A 127 12.71 -8.83 5.73
CA THR A 127 13.09 -7.86 4.68
C THR A 127 14.50 -8.09 4.13
N GLY A 128 15.10 -9.24 4.46
CA GLY A 128 16.36 -9.66 3.87
C GLY A 128 16.22 -9.88 2.36
N ARG A 129 17.32 -9.65 1.61
CA ARG A 129 17.34 -9.71 0.14
C ARG A 129 16.71 -10.99 -0.40
N SER A 130 17.10 -12.16 0.14
CA SER A 130 16.57 -13.45 -0.30
C SER A 130 15.04 -13.58 -0.10
N ASN A 131 14.51 -13.02 0.97
CA ASN A 131 13.06 -13.03 1.22
C ASN A 131 12.30 -12.06 0.30
N ILE A 132 12.92 -10.92 -0.04
CA ILE A 132 12.37 -9.99 -1.03
C ILE A 132 12.39 -10.66 -2.42
N GLU A 133 13.46 -11.32 -2.79
CA GLU A 133 13.52 -12.11 -4.04
C GLU A 133 12.44 -13.18 -4.11
N LEU A 134 12.22 -13.91 -3.01
CA LEU A 134 11.17 -14.90 -2.91
C LEU A 134 9.77 -14.27 -3.05
N LEU A 135 9.55 -13.12 -2.40
CA LEU A 135 8.30 -12.36 -2.51
C LEU A 135 8.00 -11.96 -3.96
N PHE A 136 9.02 -11.49 -4.69
CA PHE A 136 8.86 -11.17 -6.11
C PHE A 136 8.54 -12.41 -6.95
N THR A 137 9.18 -13.53 -6.66
CA THR A 137 9.01 -14.78 -7.40
C THR A 137 7.64 -15.42 -7.15
N GLU A 138 7.13 -15.35 -5.92
CA GLU A 138 5.91 -16.07 -5.52
C GLU A 138 4.65 -15.18 -5.52
N SER A 139 4.80 -13.86 -5.40
CA SER A 139 3.64 -12.99 -5.14
C SER A 139 3.50 -11.80 -6.08
N TYR A 140 4.57 -11.33 -6.73
CA TYR A 140 4.50 -10.15 -7.59
C TYR A 140 4.41 -10.49 -9.08
N TYR A 141 5.08 -11.53 -9.51
CA TYR A 141 5.13 -11.91 -10.92
C TYR A 141 4.64 -13.34 -11.11
N HIS A 142 3.67 -13.52 -12.00
CA HIS A 142 3.28 -14.85 -12.45
C HIS A 142 4.47 -15.57 -13.11
N ASN A 143 5.27 -14.85 -13.90
CA ASN A 143 6.50 -15.37 -14.47
C ASN A 143 7.73 -14.83 -13.69
N PRO A 144 8.40 -15.67 -12.88
CA PRO A 144 9.54 -15.25 -12.06
C PRO A 144 10.74 -14.74 -12.86
N PHE A 145 10.81 -15.00 -14.17
CA PHE A 145 11.88 -14.49 -15.05
C PHE A 145 11.70 -13.01 -15.43
N HIS A 146 10.54 -12.39 -15.19
CA HIS A 146 10.30 -10.98 -15.45
C HIS A 146 10.78 -10.06 -14.33
N ARG A 147 11.29 -10.61 -13.23
CA ARG A 147 11.85 -9.78 -12.16
C ARG A 147 13.14 -9.11 -12.60
N SER A 148 13.29 -7.84 -12.28
CA SER A 148 14.54 -7.11 -12.41
C SER A 148 15.34 -7.19 -11.10
N PRO A 149 16.67 -7.44 -11.13
CA PRO A 149 17.52 -7.32 -9.94
C PRO A 149 17.45 -5.91 -9.33
N GLU A 150 17.27 -4.88 -10.16
CA GLU A 150 17.15 -3.49 -9.75
C GLU A 150 15.88 -3.25 -8.91
N ASP A 151 14.77 -3.94 -9.20
CA ASP A 151 13.55 -3.86 -8.42
C ASP A 151 13.75 -4.47 -7.03
N VAL A 152 14.41 -5.61 -6.95
CA VAL A 152 14.78 -6.26 -5.67
C VAL A 152 15.66 -5.33 -4.84
N ASP A 153 16.66 -4.71 -5.46
CA ASP A 153 17.54 -3.76 -4.78
C ASP A 153 16.78 -2.54 -4.28
N ALA A 154 15.88 -2.00 -5.09
CA ALA A 154 15.07 -0.85 -4.71
C ALA A 154 14.16 -1.14 -3.52
N PHE A 155 13.55 -2.32 -3.47
CA PHE A 155 12.73 -2.76 -2.34
C PHE A 155 13.58 -2.99 -1.09
N TYR A 156 14.74 -3.61 -1.24
CA TYR A 156 15.66 -3.82 -0.14
C TYR A 156 16.14 -2.48 0.45
N GLU A 157 16.57 -1.54 -0.39
CA GLU A 157 16.93 -0.20 0.05
C GLU A 157 15.78 0.50 0.76
N SER A 158 14.60 0.49 0.16
CA SER A 158 13.39 1.09 0.74
C SER A 158 13.08 0.56 2.15
N ALA A 159 13.22 -0.75 2.35
CA ALA A 159 13.02 -1.39 3.65
C ALA A 159 14.04 -0.92 4.69
N HIS A 160 15.30 -0.63 4.28
CA HIS A 160 16.42 -0.38 5.19
C HIS A 160 16.86 1.08 5.29
N LEU A 161 16.27 2.02 4.53
CA LEU A 161 16.64 3.45 4.52
C LEU A 161 16.71 4.10 5.91
N GLN A 162 15.89 3.65 6.84
CA GLN A 162 15.88 4.13 8.24
C GLN A 162 16.08 2.94 9.20
N ASN A 163 17.06 2.10 8.90
CA ASN A 163 17.37 0.87 9.64
C ASN A 163 16.12 -0.05 9.75
N SER A 164 15.69 -0.36 10.98
CA SER A 164 14.53 -1.21 11.25
C SER A 164 13.23 -0.43 11.53
N ALA A 165 13.17 0.87 11.23
CA ALA A 165 12.00 1.69 11.53
C ALA A 165 10.73 1.23 10.80
N GLY A 166 10.87 0.61 9.62
CA GLY A 166 9.74 -0.01 8.90
C GLY A 166 9.03 -1.12 9.67
N LYS A 167 9.61 -1.65 10.74
CA LYS A 167 8.97 -2.68 11.60
C LYS A 167 7.66 -2.21 12.22
N TYR A 168 7.49 -0.91 12.50
CA TYR A 168 6.26 -0.38 13.09
C TYR A 168 5.09 -0.41 12.09
N LEU A 169 5.36 -0.16 10.80
CA LEU A 169 4.38 -0.37 9.75
C LEU A 169 4.06 -1.87 9.61
N LEU A 170 5.08 -2.74 9.53
CA LEU A 170 4.89 -4.20 9.49
C LEU A 170 4.05 -4.67 10.67
N ALA A 171 4.36 -4.20 11.89
CA ALA A 171 3.61 -4.51 13.10
C ALA A 171 2.13 -4.10 13.00
N SER A 172 1.87 -2.93 12.41
CA SER A 172 0.50 -2.41 12.22
C SER A 172 -0.27 -3.20 11.15
N LEU A 173 0.40 -3.65 10.09
CA LEU A 173 -0.16 -4.54 9.07
C LEU A 173 -0.54 -5.90 9.67
N VAL A 174 0.40 -6.56 10.36
CA VAL A 174 0.17 -7.84 11.04
C VAL A 174 -0.90 -7.72 12.14
N GLY A 175 -0.97 -6.55 12.77
CA GLY A 175 -1.97 -6.21 13.78
C GLY A 175 -3.36 -5.92 13.23
N ASN A 176 -3.56 -5.86 11.91
CA ASN A 176 -4.78 -5.46 11.20
C ASN A 176 -5.24 -4.01 11.48
N TYR A 177 -4.35 -3.12 11.92
CA TYR A 177 -4.69 -1.73 12.24
C TYR A 177 -4.88 -0.86 11.00
N VAL A 178 -4.32 -1.27 9.86
CA VAL A 178 -4.44 -0.58 8.57
C VAL A 178 -5.65 -1.03 7.76
N ASN A 179 -6.31 -2.12 8.18
CA ASN A 179 -7.47 -2.64 7.48
C ASN A 179 -8.68 -1.72 7.67
N LEU A 180 -9.51 -1.65 6.65
CA LEU A 180 -10.70 -0.81 6.64
C LEU A 180 -11.76 -1.44 5.77
N ASN A 181 -12.97 -1.62 6.33
CA ASN A 181 -14.13 -2.03 5.54
C ASN A 181 -14.55 -0.89 4.60
N ILE A 182 -14.41 -1.09 3.31
CA ILE A 182 -14.75 -0.10 2.29
C ILE A 182 -16.13 -0.34 1.65
N GLY A 183 -16.87 -1.38 2.04
CA GLY A 183 -18.13 -1.75 1.41
C GLY A 183 -19.19 -0.64 1.48
N HIS A 184 -19.21 0.15 2.56
CA HIS A 184 -20.09 1.32 2.65
C HIS A 184 -19.61 2.45 1.73
N ALA A 185 -18.32 2.75 1.71
CA ALA A 185 -17.75 3.80 0.88
C ALA A 185 -17.98 3.53 -0.60
N LEU A 186 -17.77 2.29 -1.06
CA LEU A 186 -18.00 1.87 -2.45
C LEU A 186 -19.44 2.14 -2.93
N LYS A 187 -20.42 2.04 -2.05
CA LYS A 187 -21.85 2.30 -2.39
C LYS A 187 -22.20 3.78 -2.48
N HIS A 188 -21.34 4.68 -2.00
CA HIS A 188 -21.63 6.12 -1.88
C HIS A 188 -20.68 7.00 -2.68
N ILE A 189 -19.79 6.40 -3.46
CA ILE A 189 -18.89 7.12 -4.37
C ILE A 189 -19.54 7.22 -5.74
N ASP A 190 -19.70 8.46 -6.21
CA ASP A 190 -20.20 8.76 -7.56
C ASP A 190 -19.06 8.91 -8.59
N ASN A 191 -17.80 8.95 -8.14
CA ASN A 191 -16.63 9.06 -8.99
C ASN A 191 -16.44 7.79 -9.85
N SER A 192 -16.00 7.96 -11.09
CA SER A 192 -15.69 6.83 -11.96
C SER A 192 -14.54 6.01 -11.37
N MET A 193 -14.78 4.71 -11.20
CA MET A 193 -13.77 3.77 -10.71
C MET A 193 -13.46 2.71 -11.76
N PHE A 194 -12.17 2.41 -11.89
CA PHE A 194 -11.65 1.35 -12.74
C PHE A 194 -10.92 0.34 -11.88
N LEU A 195 -11.26 -0.93 -12.05
CA LEU A 195 -10.59 -2.04 -11.39
C LEU A 195 -9.76 -2.79 -12.44
N ILE A 196 -8.48 -2.95 -12.16
CA ILE A 196 -7.56 -3.73 -12.97
C ILE A 196 -7.00 -4.83 -12.09
N GLY A 197 -7.11 -6.07 -12.54
CA GLY A 197 -6.56 -7.22 -11.81
C GLY A 197 -5.82 -8.15 -12.75
N GLY A 198 -4.77 -8.80 -12.26
CA GLY A 198 -4.13 -9.91 -12.96
C GLY A 198 -5.07 -11.12 -12.95
N GLU A 199 -5.15 -11.84 -14.07
CA GLU A 199 -5.99 -13.04 -14.20
C GLU A 199 -5.62 -14.13 -13.17
N GLU A 200 -4.34 -14.20 -12.82
CA GLU A 200 -3.79 -15.15 -11.85
C GLU A 200 -3.77 -14.63 -10.39
N GLU A 201 -4.28 -13.42 -10.16
CA GLU A 201 -4.30 -12.85 -8.80
C GLU A 201 -5.30 -13.59 -7.91
N PRO A 202 -4.87 -14.17 -6.77
CA PRO A 202 -5.77 -14.89 -5.88
C PRO A 202 -6.92 -14.01 -5.37
N GLY A 203 -8.17 -14.47 -5.53
CA GLY A 203 -9.36 -13.74 -5.08
C GLY A 203 -9.82 -12.62 -6.00
N ILE A 204 -9.22 -12.48 -7.20
CA ILE A 204 -9.59 -11.42 -8.14
C ILE A 204 -11.04 -11.56 -8.60
N ALA A 205 -11.52 -12.77 -8.86
CA ALA A 205 -12.89 -13.03 -9.28
C ALA A 205 -13.92 -12.57 -8.23
N GLU A 206 -13.63 -12.75 -6.94
CA GLU A 206 -14.47 -12.31 -5.83
C GLU A 206 -14.45 -10.78 -5.70
N THR A 207 -13.33 -10.15 -5.99
CA THR A 207 -13.18 -8.70 -5.98
C THR A 207 -13.95 -8.03 -7.10
N PHE A 208 -14.03 -8.64 -8.28
CA PHE A 208 -14.81 -8.11 -9.41
C PHE A 208 -16.31 -8.43 -9.34
N ALA A 209 -16.75 -9.30 -8.44
CA ALA A 209 -18.16 -9.62 -8.22
C ALA A 209 -18.90 -8.60 -7.34
N LEU A 210 -18.26 -7.51 -6.95
CA LEU A 210 -18.78 -6.42 -6.12
C LEU A 210 -19.45 -5.33 -6.96
#